data_c6ca872674538576230de5f2fee359c9
#
_entry.id   c6ca872674538576230de5f2fee359c9
#
_cell.length_a   1.000
_cell.length_b   1.000
_cell.length_c   1.000
_cell.angle_alpha   90.00
_cell.angle_beta   90.00
_cell.angle_gamma   90.00
#
_symmetry.space_group_name_H-M   'P 1'
#
loop_
_entity.id
_entity.type
_entity.pdbx_description
1 polymer ?
#
loop_
_entity_poly.entity_id
_entity_poly.type
_entity_poly.pdbx_seq_one_letter_code
_entity_poly.pdbx_strand_id
1 'polypeptide(L)'
;MARIAILTADIAIASDGVADYSRLLAAELARQGHEVLLIGLMQSSGQWVRYFNTDHQAELNPQQHWPERLERVRQLITDFNPGLVSFQYVCFSFGRYGLPIHIGRDIRQVIGDKPLELMAHELWTCISRPADMKTYLLGTLQQLNFRELLRQIRPQCVHVSNPAYVRLLERIGCRASVLPLFGNIPVTDVKDSWLSSFTDHLRLMIFGSIHPEWSPSPLMEKLVEFADSINRRLMIISAGSQGRGKDVWRNMVDQYQARIAFHALGRMDAGRVSALMNAADYGIATSPMSLIGKSGTAAAMLEHDMPVIVTRDEPCYSVGRVEPAEGYGRFIRLDDSFEMQMRKYLGQSREMQSRLPLVAKEIINILMK
;
A
#
# COMPACT_ATOMS: atom_id res chain seq x y z
N MET A 1 -2.17 -19.25 -20.91
CA MET A 1 -1.02 -19.24 -20.00
C MET A 1 -0.07 -18.16 -20.46
N ALA A 2 0.35 -17.27 -19.60
CA ALA A 2 1.29 -16.17 -19.91
C ALA A 2 2.53 -16.27 -19.01
N ARG A 3 3.65 -15.70 -19.47
CA ARG A 3 4.89 -15.55 -18.70
C ARG A 3 5.06 -14.11 -18.29
N ILE A 4 5.19 -13.84 -17.00
CA ILE A 4 5.28 -12.49 -16.43
C ILE A 4 6.52 -12.41 -15.54
N ALA A 5 7.36 -11.39 -15.75
CA ALA A 5 8.45 -11.08 -14.85
C ALA A 5 8.07 -9.87 -14.00
N ILE A 6 8.21 -9.97 -12.68
CA ILE A 6 8.01 -8.87 -11.73
C ILE A 6 9.37 -8.45 -11.20
N LEU A 7 9.75 -7.19 -11.46
CA LEU A 7 10.98 -6.58 -10.96
C LEU A 7 10.62 -5.61 -9.83
N THR A 8 11.22 -5.80 -8.67
CA THR A 8 11.02 -4.95 -7.47
C THR A 8 12.36 -4.71 -6.79
N ALA A 9 12.41 -3.82 -5.80
CA ALA A 9 13.65 -3.60 -5.06
C ALA A 9 13.99 -4.78 -4.15
N ASP A 10 13.02 -5.28 -3.41
CA ASP A 10 13.19 -6.36 -2.43
C ASP A 10 12.03 -7.36 -2.53
N ILE A 11 12.28 -8.61 -2.15
CA ILE A 11 11.27 -9.67 -2.06
C ILE A 11 11.29 -10.42 -0.70
N ALA A 12 12.08 -9.95 0.27
CA ALA A 12 12.12 -10.55 1.59
C ALA A 12 10.78 -10.36 2.33
N ILE A 13 10.41 -11.36 3.12
CA ILE A 13 9.15 -11.34 3.88
C ILE A 13 9.16 -10.21 4.89
N ALA A 14 8.13 -9.39 4.89
CA ALA A 14 7.94 -8.27 5.81
C ALA A 14 9.07 -7.23 5.81
N SER A 15 9.82 -7.11 4.69
CA SER A 15 10.82 -6.06 4.52
C SER A 15 10.16 -4.70 4.31
N ASP A 16 9.24 -4.63 3.36
CA ASP A 16 8.39 -3.45 3.11
C ASP A 16 7.06 -3.82 2.43
N GLY A 17 6.16 -2.85 2.29
CA GLY A 17 4.84 -3.08 1.71
C GLY A 17 4.85 -3.42 0.22
N VAL A 18 5.88 -2.98 -0.54
CA VAL A 18 5.99 -3.27 -1.98
C VAL A 18 6.55 -4.67 -2.21
N ALA A 19 7.45 -5.13 -1.34
CA ALA A 19 7.91 -6.52 -1.34
C ALA A 19 6.75 -7.49 -1.08
N ASP A 20 5.91 -7.19 -0.08
CA ASP A 20 4.70 -7.98 0.22
C ASP A 20 3.72 -7.94 -0.96
N TYR A 21 3.46 -6.75 -1.52
CA TYR A 21 2.63 -6.59 -2.72
C TYR A 21 3.12 -7.45 -3.88
N SER A 22 4.41 -7.36 -4.21
CA SER A 22 5.01 -8.08 -5.33
C SER A 22 4.93 -9.60 -5.17
N ARG A 23 5.15 -10.11 -3.96
CA ARG A 23 5.05 -11.56 -3.66
C ARG A 23 3.61 -12.07 -3.74
N LEU A 24 2.65 -11.32 -3.20
CA LEU A 24 1.24 -11.69 -3.24
C LEU A 24 0.71 -11.66 -4.67
N LEU A 25 1.07 -10.64 -5.46
CA LEU A 25 0.73 -10.54 -6.88
C LEU A 25 1.31 -11.71 -7.67
N ALA A 26 2.59 -12.05 -7.46
CA ALA A 26 3.23 -13.19 -8.12
C ALA A 26 2.53 -14.52 -7.79
N ALA A 27 2.21 -14.75 -6.53
CA ALA A 27 1.51 -15.95 -6.08
C ALA A 27 0.09 -16.03 -6.67
N GLU A 28 -0.64 -14.92 -6.76
CA GLU A 28 -1.98 -14.89 -7.33
C GLU A 28 -1.99 -15.11 -8.85
N LEU A 29 -1.06 -14.49 -9.58
CA LEU A 29 -0.87 -14.74 -11.01
C LEU A 29 -0.58 -16.23 -11.28
N ALA A 30 0.26 -16.84 -10.43
CA ALA A 30 0.54 -18.27 -10.50
C ALA A 30 -0.70 -19.13 -10.20
N ARG A 31 -1.50 -18.75 -9.20
CA ARG A 31 -2.78 -19.40 -8.88
C ARG A 31 -3.78 -19.33 -10.04
N GLN A 32 -3.73 -18.24 -10.83
CA GLN A 32 -4.52 -18.06 -12.05
C GLN A 32 -3.95 -18.84 -13.27
N GLY A 33 -2.89 -19.64 -13.09
CA GLY A 33 -2.34 -20.51 -14.12
C GLY A 33 -1.26 -19.87 -15.00
N HIS A 34 -0.62 -18.78 -14.55
CA HIS A 34 0.47 -18.12 -15.25
C HIS A 34 1.84 -18.54 -14.69
N GLU A 35 2.88 -18.49 -15.50
CA GLU A 35 4.27 -18.64 -15.06
C GLU A 35 4.80 -17.27 -14.62
N VAL A 36 5.41 -17.19 -13.42
CA VAL A 36 5.90 -15.93 -12.89
C VAL A 36 7.34 -16.02 -12.43
N LEU A 37 8.13 -15.02 -12.81
CA LEU A 37 9.50 -14.78 -12.35
C LEU A 37 9.50 -13.49 -11.50
N LEU A 38 9.80 -13.60 -10.21
CA LEU A 38 9.88 -12.48 -9.29
C LEU A 38 11.34 -12.21 -8.92
N ILE A 39 11.81 -10.97 -9.09
CA ILE A 39 13.21 -10.56 -8.90
C ILE A 39 13.28 -9.34 -7.95
N GLY A 40 14.07 -9.47 -6.87
CA GLY A 40 14.44 -8.39 -5.95
C GLY A 40 15.79 -7.77 -6.33
N LEU A 41 15.78 -6.66 -7.06
CA LEU A 41 16.96 -6.06 -7.67
C LEU A 41 17.99 -5.54 -6.66
N MET A 42 17.55 -5.01 -5.51
CA MET A 42 18.38 -4.38 -4.50
C MET A 42 18.61 -5.26 -3.27
N GLN A 43 18.02 -6.43 -3.23
CA GLN A 43 18.12 -7.33 -2.07
C GLN A 43 19.56 -7.81 -1.88
N SER A 44 20.11 -7.60 -0.69
CA SER A 44 21.51 -7.89 -0.36
C SER A 44 21.72 -9.23 0.35
N SER A 45 20.65 -9.90 0.78
CA SER A 45 20.73 -11.17 1.52
C SER A 45 19.54 -12.07 1.18
N GLY A 46 19.72 -13.36 1.33
CA GLY A 46 18.69 -14.35 1.07
C GLY A 46 18.37 -14.55 -0.42
N GLN A 47 17.25 -15.21 -0.69
CA GLN A 47 16.82 -15.52 -2.05
C GLN A 47 16.21 -14.27 -2.70
N TRP A 48 16.84 -13.74 -3.72
CA TRP A 48 16.40 -12.54 -4.45
C TRP A 48 15.72 -12.84 -5.79
N VAL A 49 15.53 -14.12 -6.15
CA VAL A 49 14.76 -14.59 -7.31
C VAL A 49 13.85 -15.73 -6.90
N ARG A 50 12.61 -15.70 -7.33
CA ARG A 50 11.64 -16.77 -7.13
C ARG A 50 10.88 -17.04 -8.42
N TYR A 51 10.66 -18.32 -8.70
CA TYR A 51 9.82 -18.79 -9.78
C TYR A 51 8.53 -19.38 -9.23
N PHE A 52 7.47 -19.21 -9.98
CA PHE A 52 6.15 -19.76 -9.66
C PHE A 52 5.57 -20.45 -10.90
N ASN A 53 4.96 -21.61 -10.73
CA ASN A 53 4.35 -22.41 -11.80
C ASN A 53 5.29 -22.74 -12.97
N THR A 54 6.56 -23.03 -12.68
CA THR A 54 7.57 -23.34 -13.70
C THR A 54 8.64 -24.23 -13.09
N ASP A 55 9.28 -25.06 -13.92
CA ASP A 55 10.40 -25.92 -13.52
C ASP A 55 11.75 -25.18 -13.47
N HIS A 56 11.75 -23.87 -13.81
CA HIS A 56 12.96 -23.04 -13.73
C HIS A 56 13.46 -22.93 -12.31
N GLN A 57 14.76 -23.04 -12.13
CA GLN A 57 15.46 -22.78 -10.87
C GLN A 57 16.69 -21.92 -11.14
N ALA A 58 17.07 -21.09 -10.21
CA ALA A 58 18.28 -20.28 -10.30
C ALA A 58 19.05 -20.34 -8.97
N GLU A 59 20.31 -20.76 -9.06
CA GLU A 59 21.27 -20.56 -7.98
C GLU A 59 21.84 -19.15 -8.09
N LEU A 60 21.80 -18.39 -7.02
CA LEU A 60 22.11 -16.96 -7.04
C LEU A 60 22.95 -16.56 -5.84
N ASN A 61 24.02 -15.82 -6.12
CA ASN A 61 24.82 -15.17 -5.09
C ASN A 61 24.22 -13.79 -4.77
N PRO A 62 23.74 -13.52 -3.56
CA PRO A 62 23.14 -12.24 -3.21
C PRO A 62 24.15 -11.09 -3.08
N GLN A 63 25.45 -11.39 -2.99
CA GLN A 63 26.53 -10.40 -2.79
C GLN A 63 27.17 -9.92 -4.08
N GLN A 64 26.54 -10.14 -5.25
CA GLN A 64 27.08 -9.66 -6.52
C GLN A 64 27.10 -8.13 -6.59
N HIS A 65 28.15 -7.57 -7.19
CA HIS A 65 28.20 -6.17 -7.56
C HIS A 65 27.11 -5.83 -8.59
N TRP A 66 26.66 -4.56 -8.59
CA TRP A 66 25.52 -4.13 -9.40
C TRP A 66 25.63 -4.51 -10.90
N PRO A 67 26.75 -4.31 -11.61
CA PRO A 67 26.88 -4.72 -13.02
C PRO A 67 26.72 -6.22 -13.24
N GLU A 68 27.29 -7.05 -12.37
CA GLU A 68 27.18 -8.52 -12.44
C GLU A 68 25.73 -8.97 -12.18
N ARG A 69 25.06 -8.31 -11.23
CA ARG A 69 23.65 -8.57 -10.94
C ARG A 69 22.78 -8.22 -12.14
N LEU A 70 22.98 -7.08 -12.77
CA LEU A 70 22.26 -6.69 -13.99
C LEU A 70 22.45 -7.71 -15.12
N GLU A 71 23.68 -8.18 -15.34
CA GLU A 71 23.94 -9.21 -16.34
C GLU A 71 23.21 -10.51 -16.02
N ARG A 72 23.19 -10.91 -14.72
CA ARG A 72 22.45 -12.08 -14.30
C ARG A 72 20.94 -11.91 -14.49
N VAL A 73 20.38 -10.74 -14.13
CA VAL A 73 18.96 -10.42 -14.38
C VAL A 73 18.65 -10.48 -15.87
N ARG A 74 19.53 -9.95 -16.73
CA ARG A 74 19.39 -10.02 -18.18
C ARG A 74 19.31 -11.46 -18.67
N GLN A 75 20.17 -12.34 -18.19
CA GLN A 75 20.13 -13.79 -18.52
C GLN A 75 18.82 -14.41 -18.08
N LEU A 76 18.37 -14.17 -16.82
CA LEU A 76 17.11 -14.69 -16.29
C LEU A 76 15.90 -14.25 -17.13
N ILE A 77 15.85 -12.99 -17.53
CA ILE A 77 14.79 -12.45 -18.39
C ILE A 77 14.86 -13.07 -19.79
N THR A 78 16.05 -13.29 -20.32
CA THR A 78 16.23 -13.93 -21.64
C THR A 78 15.76 -15.38 -21.62
N ASP A 79 16.19 -16.16 -20.64
CA ASP A 79 15.86 -17.58 -20.48
C ASP A 79 14.37 -17.80 -20.17
N PHE A 80 13.82 -16.99 -19.30
CA PHE A 80 12.40 -17.03 -18.93
C PHE A 80 11.50 -16.51 -20.05
N ASN A 81 12.00 -15.60 -20.90
CA ASN A 81 11.30 -14.99 -22.03
C ASN A 81 9.88 -14.49 -21.71
N PRO A 82 9.70 -13.54 -20.77
CA PRO A 82 8.38 -13.05 -20.38
C PRO A 82 7.68 -12.32 -21.53
N GLY A 83 6.35 -12.45 -21.59
CA GLY A 83 5.51 -11.65 -22.47
C GLY A 83 5.26 -10.24 -21.90
N LEU A 84 5.40 -10.07 -20.58
CA LEU A 84 5.26 -8.79 -19.88
C LEU A 84 6.28 -8.71 -18.74
N VAL A 85 6.89 -7.56 -18.59
CA VAL A 85 7.65 -7.19 -17.37
C VAL A 85 6.84 -6.15 -16.59
N SER A 86 6.61 -6.41 -15.32
CA SER A 86 5.98 -5.48 -14.38
C SER A 86 7.04 -4.92 -13.44
N PHE A 87 7.30 -3.61 -13.50
CA PHE A 87 8.30 -2.95 -12.67
C PHE A 87 7.63 -2.21 -11.52
N GLN A 88 7.88 -2.69 -10.30
CA GLN A 88 7.34 -2.16 -9.06
C GLN A 88 8.27 -1.07 -8.53
N TYR A 89 7.92 0.19 -8.77
CA TYR A 89 8.79 1.33 -8.52
C TYR A 89 8.45 2.09 -7.25
N VAL A 90 9.50 2.31 -6.44
CA VAL A 90 9.53 3.26 -5.31
C VAL A 90 10.85 4.03 -5.41
N CYS A 91 10.81 5.34 -5.53
CA CYS A 91 12.01 6.14 -5.78
C CYS A 91 13.11 5.94 -4.71
N PHE A 92 12.72 5.85 -3.43
CA PHE A 92 13.65 5.67 -2.31
C PHE A 92 14.27 4.26 -2.22
N SER A 93 13.65 3.28 -2.83
CA SER A 93 14.17 1.89 -2.81
C SER A 93 15.30 1.66 -3.83
N PHE A 94 15.42 2.53 -4.84
CA PHE A 94 16.41 2.39 -5.91
C PHE A 94 17.51 3.46 -5.90
N GLY A 95 17.41 4.49 -5.07
CA GLY A 95 18.40 5.55 -5.06
C GLY A 95 18.41 6.36 -3.78
N ARG A 96 19.62 6.79 -3.39
CA ARG A 96 19.79 7.71 -2.27
C ARG A 96 18.98 8.99 -2.52
N TYR A 97 18.29 9.48 -1.51
CA TYR A 97 17.38 10.62 -1.58
C TYR A 97 16.21 10.46 -2.59
N GLY A 98 15.88 9.23 -2.99
CA GLY A 98 14.86 8.97 -4.01
C GLY A 98 15.24 9.47 -5.41
N LEU A 99 16.53 9.48 -5.73
CA LEU A 99 17.10 9.89 -7.03
C LEU A 99 17.83 8.71 -7.72
N PRO A 100 17.11 7.70 -8.22
CA PRO A 100 17.70 6.55 -8.91
C PRO A 100 18.08 6.90 -10.35
N ILE A 101 19.14 7.68 -10.55
CA ILE A 101 19.52 8.30 -11.84
C ILE A 101 19.74 7.27 -12.95
N HIS A 102 20.27 6.08 -12.61
CA HIS A 102 20.66 5.07 -13.60
C HIS A 102 19.60 3.97 -13.82
N ILE A 103 18.62 3.85 -12.91
CA ILE A 103 17.73 2.69 -12.89
C ILE A 103 16.93 2.51 -14.18
N GLY A 104 16.54 3.60 -14.85
CA GLY A 104 15.79 3.52 -16.11
C GLY A 104 16.60 2.88 -17.22
N ARG A 105 17.88 3.27 -17.36
CA ARG A 105 18.81 2.67 -18.33
C ARG A 105 19.06 1.21 -17.99
N ASP A 106 19.31 0.92 -16.71
CA ASP A 106 19.61 -0.42 -16.23
C ASP A 106 18.45 -1.38 -16.50
N ILE A 107 17.21 -0.96 -16.15
CA ILE A 107 16.00 -1.75 -16.46
C ILE A 107 15.86 -1.97 -17.96
N ARG A 108 16.02 -0.94 -18.79
CA ARG A 108 15.91 -1.10 -20.25
C ARG A 108 16.95 -2.04 -20.82
N GLN A 109 18.17 -1.99 -20.29
CA GLN A 109 19.26 -2.89 -20.69
C GLN A 109 18.94 -4.36 -20.37
N VAL A 110 18.34 -4.66 -19.20
CA VAL A 110 18.05 -6.05 -18.80
C VAL A 110 16.80 -6.62 -19.46
N ILE A 111 15.78 -5.80 -19.73
CA ILE A 111 14.53 -6.29 -20.34
C ILE A 111 14.55 -6.26 -21.87
N GLY A 112 15.48 -5.51 -22.50
CA GLY A 112 15.50 -5.32 -23.96
C GLY A 112 14.19 -4.69 -24.46
N ASP A 113 13.59 -5.26 -25.50
CA ASP A 113 12.34 -4.77 -26.11
C ASP A 113 11.06 -5.37 -25.53
N LYS A 114 11.16 -6.07 -24.38
CA LYS A 114 9.99 -6.65 -23.73
C LYS A 114 8.96 -5.58 -23.37
N PRO A 115 7.65 -5.85 -23.52
CA PRO A 115 6.59 -4.99 -22.99
C PRO A 115 6.79 -4.74 -21.52
N LEU A 116 6.64 -3.47 -21.10
CA LEU A 116 6.85 -3.05 -19.71
C LEU A 116 5.62 -2.33 -19.16
N GLU A 117 5.13 -2.80 -18.06
CA GLU A 117 4.22 -2.09 -17.16
C GLU A 117 5.01 -1.47 -16.03
N LEU A 118 4.74 -0.20 -15.70
CA LEU A 118 5.30 0.48 -14.55
C LEU A 118 4.21 0.68 -13.49
N MET A 119 4.34 0.03 -12.34
CA MET A 119 3.55 0.36 -11.15
C MET A 119 4.34 1.32 -10.26
N ALA A 120 3.95 2.60 -10.23
CA ALA A 120 4.58 3.60 -9.40
C ALA A 120 3.87 3.72 -8.05
N HIS A 121 4.41 3.02 -7.03
CA HIS A 121 3.86 3.03 -5.66
C HIS A 121 4.11 4.36 -4.95
N GLU A 122 5.27 4.97 -5.20
CA GLU A 122 5.61 6.31 -4.71
C GLU A 122 6.25 7.13 -5.84
N LEU A 123 5.88 8.41 -5.92
CA LEU A 123 6.39 9.32 -6.96
C LEU A 123 7.58 10.13 -6.45
N TRP A 124 7.31 11.20 -5.70
CA TRP A 124 8.30 12.14 -5.15
C TRP A 124 7.83 12.75 -3.84
N THR A 125 8.67 13.54 -3.19
CA THR A 125 8.33 14.27 -1.95
C THR A 125 7.48 15.50 -2.23
N CYS A 126 6.96 16.17 -1.18
CA CYS A 126 6.15 17.40 -1.25
C CYS A 126 4.80 17.26 -1.97
N ILE A 127 4.17 16.09 -1.89
CA ILE A 127 2.86 15.87 -2.52
C ILE A 127 1.73 16.40 -1.62
N SER A 128 1.80 16.17 -0.32
CA SER A 128 0.70 16.47 0.61
C SER A 128 0.71 17.87 1.18
N ARG A 129 1.84 18.58 1.20
CA ARG A 129 1.94 19.94 1.72
C ARG A 129 3.16 20.70 1.18
N PRO A 130 3.18 22.06 1.28
CA PRO A 130 4.38 22.86 1.08
C PRO A 130 5.47 22.37 2.04
N ALA A 131 6.68 22.18 1.52
CA ALA A 131 7.84 21.82 2.29
C ALA A 131 8.79 23.02 2.46
N ASP A 132 9.80 22.84 3.33
CA ASP A 132 10.94 23.75 3.31
C ASP A 132 11.62 23.75 1.93
N MET A 133 12.43 24.77 1.66
CA MET A 133 13.09 24.96 0.37
C MET A 133 13.92 23.73 -0.07
N LYS A 134 14.59 23.05 0.88
CA LYS A 134 15.41 21.87 0.57
C LYS A 134 14.56 20.70 0.09
N THR A 135 13.48 20.43 0.81
CA THR A 135 12.54 19.36 0.46
C THR A 135 11.80 19.66 -0.84
N TYR A 136 11.47 20.93 -1.11
CA TYR A 136 10.89 21.38 -2.38
C TYR A 136 11.84 21.15 -3.56
N LEU A 137 13.11 21.55 -3.43
CA LEU A 137 14.14 21.33 -4.45
C LEU A 137 14.36 19.83 -4.69
N LEU A 138 14.43 19.02 -3.63
CA LEU A 138 14.54 17.58 -3.75
C LEU A 138 13.36 16.99 -4.52
N GLY A 139 12.12 17.37 -4.18
CA GLY A 139 10.92 16.92 -4.90
C GLY A 139 10.93 17.28 -6.38
N THR A 140 11.43 18.49 -6.73
CA THR A 140 11.60 18.92 -8.12
C THR A 140 12.62 18.05 -8.86
N LEU A 141 13.77 17.76 -8.23
CA LEU A 141 14.78 16.87 -8.81
C LEU A 141 14.25 15.44 -8.98
N GLN A 142 13.51 14.92 -8.01
CA GLN A 142 12.86 13.61 -8.10
C GLN A 142 11.84 13.57 -9.26
N GLN A 143 11.08 14.65 -9.46
CA GLN A 143 10.14 14.76 -10.58
C GLN A 143 10.85 14.75 -11.94
N LEU A 144 11.97 15.47 -12.07
CA LEU A 144 12.80 15.44 -13.28
C LEU A 144 13.40 14.06 -13.51
N ASN A 145 13.89 13.42 -12.45
CA ASN A 145 14.42 12.06 -12.53
C ASN A 145 13.34 11.05 -12.95
N PHE A 146 12.11 11.19 -12.46
CA PHE A 146 10.99 10.33 -12.85
C PHE A 146 10.60 10.52 -14.34
N ARG A 147 10.62 11.75 -14.84
CA ARG A 147 10.44 12.02 -16.29
C ARG A 147 11.50 11.32 -17.12
N GLU A 148 12.78 11.39 -16.70
CA GLU A 148 13.87 10.73 -17.39
C GLU A 148 13.75 9.19 -17.32
N LEU A 149 13.34 8.64 -16.17
CA LEU A 149 12.99 7.23 -16.03
C LEU A 149 11.97 6.81 -17.08
N LEU A 150 10.83 7.51 -17.18
CA LEU A 150 9.78 7.22 -18.17
C LEU A 150 10.31 7.25 -19.61
N ARG A 151 11.15 8.24 -19.94
CA ARG A 151 11.76 8.38 -21.27
C ARG A 151 12.69 7.19 -21.61
N GLN A 152 13.42 6.69 -20.61
CA GLN A 152 14.36 5.57 -20.78
C GLN A 152 13.64 4.24 -20.88
N ILE A 153 12.70 3.94 -19.97
CA ILE A 153 12.04 2.63 -19.94
C ILE A 153 10.89 2.50 -20.94
N ARG A 154 10.29 3.61 -21.40
CA ARG A 154 9.18 3.64 -22.37
C ARG A 154 8.10 2.61 -22.02
N PRO A 155 7.42 2.74 -20.87
CA PRO A 155 6.45 1.74 -20.46
C PRO A 155 5.24 1.73 -21.40
N GLN A 156 4.67 0.56 -21.66
CA GLN A 156 3.42 0.40 -22.41
C GLN A 156 2.24 1.01 -21.65
N CYS A 157 2.25 0.88 -20.31
CA CYS A 157 1.29 1.52 -19.43
C CYS A 157 1.95 1.88 -18.10
N VAL A 158 1.38 2.90 -17.45
CA VAL A 158 1.77 3.37 -16.11
C VAL A 158 0.58 3.25 -15.19
N HIS A 159 0.76 2.53 -14.11
CA HIS A 159 -0.21 2.41 -13.04
C HIS A 159 0.23 3.14 -11.79
N VAL A 160 -0.73 3.62 -11.05
CA VAL A 160 -0.58 4.24 -9.73
C VAL A 160 -1.72 3.80 -8.81
N SER A 161 -1.51 3.90 -7.50
CA SER A 161 -2.48 3.38 -6.53
C SER A 161 -3.64 4.33 -6.21
N ASN A 162 -3.59 5.59 -6.66
CA ASN A 162 -4.62 6.58 -6.29
C ASN A 162 -4.79 7.68 -7.35
N PRO A 163 -5.98 8.34 -7.39
CA PRO A 163 -6.27 9.38 -8.38
C PRO A 163 -5.40 10.64 -8.26
N ALA A 164 -4.89 10.96 -7.07
CA ALA A 164 -3.99 12.12 -6.91
C ALA A 164 -2.68 11.92 -7.69
N TYR A 165 -2.17 10.72 -7.73
CA TYR A 165 -0.98 10.38 -8.52
C TYR A 165 -1.25 10.44 -10.02
N VAL A 166 -2.43 10.07 -10.49
CA VAL A 166 -2.83 10.25 -11.91
C VAL A 166 -2.72 11.73 -12.28
N ARG A 167 -3.34 12.63 -11.51
CA ARG A 167 -3.28 14.09 -11.77
C ARG A 167 -1.87 14.66 -11.71
N LEU A 168 -1.01 14.14 -10.81
CA LEU A 168 0.39 14.54 -10.74
C LEU A 168 1.16 14.12 -11.99
N LEU A 169 0.92 12.91 -12.50
CA LEU A 169 1.57 12.40 -13.70
C LEU A 169 1.08 13.11 -14.97
N GLU A 170 -0.20 13.45 -15.07
CA GLU A 170 -0.75 14.26 -16.15
C GLU A 170 -0.04 15.60 -16.27
N ARG A 171 0.29 16.27 -15.16
CA ARG A 171 1.04 17.52 -15.14
C ARG A 171 2.45 17.43 -15.74
N ILE A 172 3.02 16.25 -15.75
CA ILE A 172 4.32 16.00 -16.36
C ILE A 172 4.21 15.36 -17.76
N GLY A 173 3.00 15.31 -18.32
CA GLY A 173 2.73 14.76 -19.64
C GLY A 173 2.70 13.22 -19.69
N CYS A 174 2.56 12.54 -18.55
CA CYS A 174 2.45 11.09 -18.47
C CYS A 174 0.99 10.67 -18.26
N ARG A 175 0.46 9.83 -19.14
CA ARG A 175 -0.84 9.18 -18.94
C ARG A 175 -0.65 8.00 -18.00
N ALA A 176 -1.47 7.95 -16.96
CA ALA A 176 -1.49 6.86 -16.00
C ALA A 176 -2.94 6.48 -15.66
N SER A 177 -3.13 5.25 -15.20
CA SER A 177 -4.41 4.76 -14.69
C SER A 177 -4.28 4.25 -13.26
N VAL A 178 -5.40 4.25 -12.53
CA VAL A 178 -5.42 3.71 -11.17
C VAL A 178 -5.48 2.20 -11.24
N LEU A 179 -4.49 1.54 -10.63
CA LEU A 179 -4.54 0.12 -10.26
C LEU A 179 -4.62 0.09 -8.72
N PRO A 180 -5.77 -0.26 -8.13
CA PRO A 180 -5.95 -0.14 -6.70
C PRO A 180 -5.01 -1.08 -5.94
N LEU A 181 -4.49 -0.65 -4.80
CA LEU A 181 -3.79 -1.56 -3.91
C LEU A 181 -4.77 -2.58 -3.32
N PHE A 182 -4.27 -3.77 -3.10
CA PHE A 182 -4.89 -4.79 -2.25
C PHE A 182 -4.20 -4.86 -0.88
N GLY A 183 -4.90 -5.40 0.11
CA GLY A 183 -4.38 -5.61 1.45
C GLY A 183 -3.39 -6.79 1.49
N ASN A 184 -2.42 -6.71 2.40
CA ASN A 184 -1.50 -7.82 2.68
C ASN A 184 -2.02 -8.75 3.79
N ILE A 185 -3.27 -8.58 4.20
CA ILE A 185 -3.96 -9.42 5.19
C ILE A 185 -5.00 -10.26 4.47
N PRO A 186 -4.96 -11.60 4.60
CA PRO A 186 -5.96 -12.47 3.96
C PRO A 186 -7.34 -12.21 4.54
N VAL A 187 -8.33 -12.13 3.68
CA VAL A 187 -9.73 -12.03 4.10
C VAL A 187 -10.22 -13.39 4.57
N THR A 188 -10.70 -13.46 5.82
CA THR A 188 -11.25 -14.69 6.43
C THR A 188 -12.57 -14.37 7.14
N ASP A 189 -13.41 -15.39 7.38
CA ASP A 189 -14.68 -15.23 8.09
C ASP A 189 -14.53 -15.35 9.62
N VAL A 190 -13.33 -15.60 10.11
CA VAL A 190 -13.05 -15.79 11.53
C VAL A 190 -13.09 -14.46 12.27
N LYS A 191 -13.78 -14.40 13.43
CA LYS A 191 -13.75 -13.27 14.35
C LYS A 191 -12.85 -13.57 15.53
N ASP A 192 -12.08 -12.58 15.98
CA ASP A 192 -11.27 -12.71 17.20
C ASP A 192 -12.19 -12.82 18.44
N SER A 193 -12.05 -13.93 19.18
CA SER A 193 -12.93 -14.24 20.31
C SER A 193 -12.72 -13.27 21.49
N TRP A 194 -11.47 -12.82 21.71
CA TRP A 194 -11.17 -11.85 22.76
C TRP A 194 -11.84 -10.51 22.47
N LEU A 195 -11.66 -9.96 21.25
CA LEU A 195 -12.29 -8.67 20.91
C LEU A 195 -13.82 -8.79 20.83
N SER A 196 -14.34 -9.92 20.38
CA SER A 196 -15.78 -10.19 20.32
C SER A 196 -16.45 -10.30 21.70
N SER A 197 -15.69 -10.59 22.78
CA SER A 197 -16.23 -10.67 24.13
C SER A 197 -16.64 -9.31 24.73
N PHE A 198 -16.14 -8.21 24.16
CA PHE A 198 -16.48 -6.83 24.59
C PHE A 198 -17.75 -6.33 23.91
N THR A 199 -18.89 -6.93 24.25
CA THR A 199 -20.19 -6.67 23.59
C THR A 199 -20.79 -5.31 23.92
N ASP A 200 -20.42 -4.73 25.07
CA ASP A 200 -20.83 -3.40 25.54
C ASP A 200 -19.89 -2.28 25.06
N HIS A 201 -18.88 -2.60 24.22
CA HIS A 201 -17.93 -1.63 23.71
C HIS A 201 -18.17 -1.31 22.22
N LEU A 202 -17.94 -0.06 21.87
CA LEU A 202 -17.67 0.38 20.51
C LEU A 202 -16.18 0.14 20.24
N ARG A 203 -15.86 -0.77 19.30
CA ARG A 203 -14.51 -1.31 19.10
C ARG A 203 -13.91 -0.72 17.84
N LEU A 204 -12.85 0.06 17.99
CA LEU A 204 -12.12 0.64 16.87
C LEU A 204 -10.72 0.05 16.75
N MET A 205 -10.22 -0.02 15.53
CA MET A 205 -8.90 -0.58 15.23
C MET A 205 -8.04 0.38 14.42
N ILE A 206 -6.81 0.61 14.88
CA ILE A 206 -5.72 1.19 14.09
C ILE A 206 -4.82 0.04 13.66
N PHE A 207 -4.61 -0.13 12.35
CA PHE A 207 -3.75 -1.19 11.83
C PHE A 207 -2.44 -0.63 11.23
N GLY A 208 -1.32 -1.21 11.64
CA GLY A 208 0.01 -0.92 11.11
C GLY A 208 0.65 0.32 11.72
N SER A 209 1.14 1.23 10.85
CA SER A 209 1.83 2.45 11.27
C SER A 209 0.85 3.59 11.52
N ILE A 210 1.13 4.38 12.55
CA ILE A 210 0.46 5.66 12.83
C ILE A 210 1.28 6.78 12.20
N HIS A 211 0.63 7.66 11.44
CA HIS A 211 1.31 8.80 10.83
C HIS A 211 1.74 9.81 11.91
N PRO A 212 3.00 10.25 11.96
CA PRO A 212 3.49 11.11 13.05
C PRO A 212 2.83 12.50 13.09
N GLU A 213 2.23 12.92 11.99
CA GLU A 213 1.50 14.20 11.87
C GLU A 213 0.00 14.06 12.12
N TRP A 214 -0.47 12.87 12.46
CA TRP A 214 -1.88 12.68 12.78
C TRP A 214 -2.21 13.29 14.14
N SER A 215 -3.23 14.15 14.17
CA SER A 215 -3.79 14.73 15.40
C SER A 215 -5.04 13.97 15.83
N PRO A 216 -4.98 13.13 16.88
CA PRO A 216 -6.12 12.30 17.28
C PRO A 216 -7.22 13.04 18.03
N SER A 217 -6.90 14.15 18.73
CA SER A 217 -7.81 14.77 19.69
C SER A 217 -9.21 15.09 19.15
N PRO A 218 -9.37 15.72 17.96
CA PRO A 218 -10.71 16.01 17.44
C PRO A 218 -11.55 14.74 17.20
N LEU A 219 -10.89 13.63 16.81
CA LEU A 219 -11.57 12.35 16.63
C LEU A 219 -11.94 11.72 17.98
N MET A 220 -11.03 11.75 18.96
CA MET A 220 -11.28 11.13 20.27
C MET A 220 -12.48 11.78 20.97
N GLU A 221 -12.60 13.09 20.92
CA GLU A 221 -13.75 13.83 21.46
C GLU A 221 -15.07 13.38 20.81
N LYS A 222 -15.12 13.37 19.47
CA LYS A 222 -16.31 12.92 18.73
C LYS A 222 -16.65 11.45 18.97
N LEU A 223 -15.65 10.58 19.12
CA LEU A 223 -15.89 9.17 19.41
C LEU A 223 -16.45 8.95 20.82
N VAL A 224 -15.98 9.72 21.81
CA VAL A 224 -16.52 9.67 23.17
C VAL A 224 -17.97 10.12 23.18
N GLU A 225 -18.29 11.26 22.54
CA GLU A 225 -19.67 11.77 22.39
C GLU A 225 -20.57 10.71 21.71
N PHE A 226 -20.07 10.12 20.60
CA PHE A 226 -20.82 9.10 19.88
C PHE A 226 -21.06 7.83 20.72
N ALA A 227 -20.04 7.32 21.40
CA ALA A 227 -20.16 6.13 22.25
C ALA A 227 -21.18 6.35 23.40
N ASP A 228 -21.15 7.54 24.04
CA ASP A 228 -22.12 7.92 25.04
C ASP A 228 -23.55 7.97 24.45
N SER A 229 -23.73 8.51 23.24
CA SER A 229 -25.03 8.62 22.57
C SER A 229 -25.68 7.28 22.23
N ILE A 230 -24.90 6.21 22.16
CA ILE A 230 -25.37 4.84 21.91
C ILE A 230 -25.24 3.93 23.11
N ASN A 231 -24.94 4.50 24.31
CA ASN A 231 -24.75 3.79 25.57
C ASN A 231 -23.77 2.63 25.49
N ARG A 232 -22.59 2.87 24.85
CA ARG A 232 -21.48 1.92 24.79
C ARG A 232 -20.20 2.52 25.37
N ARG A 233 -19.34 1.69 25.93
CA ARG A 233 -17.97 2.06 26.26
C ARG A 233 -17.15 2.16 24.99
N LEU A 234 -16.06 2.92 25.02
CA LEU A 234 -15.17 3.07 23.86
C LEU A 234 -13.88 2.28 24.06
N MET A 235 -13.50 1.49 23.05
CA MET A 235 -12.25 0.74 23.01
C MET A 235 -11.52 1.00 21.70
N ILE A 236 -10.21 1.27 21.78
CA ILE A 236 -9.33 1.43 20.61
C ILE A 236 -8.18 0.46 20.72
N ILE A 237 -8.03 -0.41 19.72
CA ILE A 237 -6.91 -1.35 19.61
C ILE A 237 -5.93 -0.88 18.54
N SER A 238 -4.64 -1.09 18.79
CA SER A 238 -3.57 -0.90 17.81
C SER A 238 -2.91 -2.24 17.52
N ALA A 239 -3.00 -2.72 16.28
CA ALA A 239 -2.33 -3.92 15.80
C ALA A 239 -1.20 -3.54 14.83
N GLY A 240 0.02 -3.98 15.09
CA GLY A 240 1.23 -3.66 14.33
C GLY A 240 2.26 -2.87 15.13
N SER A 241 3.24 -2.31 14.42
CA SER A 241 4.40 -1.66 15.07
C SER A 241 4.20 -0.20 15.46
N GLN A 242 3.08 0.43 15.07
CA GLN A 242 2.81 1.88 15.17
C GLN A 242 3.85 2.77 14.44
N GLY A 243 4.98 2.23 14.01
CA GLY A 243 6.02 2.94 13.25
C GLY A 243 6.55 4.20 13.96
N ARG A 244 6.63 5.32 13.22
CA ARG A 244 7.05 6.62 13.74
C ARG A 244 5.98 7.33 14.59
N GLY A 245 4.77 6.80 14.67
CA GLY A 245 3.67 7.38 15.43
C GLY A 245 3.51 6.83 16.86
N LYS A 246 4.52 6.15 17.42
CA LYS A 246 4.49 5.65 18.80
C LYS A 246 4.23 6.74 19.84
N ASP A 247 4.78 7.93 19.64
CA ASP A 247 4.56 9.05 20.55
C ASP A 247 3.14 9.61 20.42
N VAL A 248 2.58 9.62 19.21
CA VAL A 248 1.17 9.98 19.00
C VAL A 248 0.25 9.03 19.74
N TRP A 249 0.52 7.72 19.66
CA TRP A 249 -0.22 6.71 20.43
C TRP A 249 -0.12 6.92 21.93
N ARG A 250 1.10 7.11 22.45
CA ARG A 250 1.34 7.33 23.90
C ARG A 250 0.57 8.57 24.39
N ASN A 251 0.73 9.71 23.72
CA ASN A 251 0.06 10.94 24.09
C ASN A 251 -1.48 10.80 24.08
N MET A 252 -2.03 10.08 23.10
CA MET A 252 -3.45 9.78 23.01
C MET A 252 -3.93 8.93 24.20
N VAL A 253 -3.17 7.89 24.56
CA VAL A 253 -3.47 7.07 25.76
C VAL A 253 -3.42 7.92 27.01
N ASP A 254 -2.34 8.69 27.24
CA ASP A 254 -2.18 9.52 28.43
C ASP A 254 -3.33 10.52 28.59
N GLN A 255 -3.82 11.08 27.50
CA GLN A 255 -4.90 12.07 27.52
C GLN A 255 -6.30 11.48 27.73
N TYR A 256 -6.57 10.28 27.16
CA TYR A 256 -7.95 9.77 27.06
C TYR A 256 -8.22 8.46 27.82
N GLN A 257 -7.24 7.84 28.49
CA GLN A 257 -7.40 6.55 29.20
C GLN A 257 -8.50 6.52 30.28
N ALA A 258 -8.90 7.68 30.79
CA ALA A 258 -10.03 7.77 31.73
C ALA A 258 -11.39 7.47 31.08
N ARG A 259 -11.52 7.63 29.77
CA ARG A 259 -12.77 7.49 29.00
C ARG A 259 -12.71 6.40 27.94
N ILE A 260 -11.52 5.98 27.51
CA ILE A 260 -11.29 5.07 26.42
C ILE A 260 -10.38 3.93 26.88
N ALA A 261 -10.79 2.69 26.63
CA ALA A 261 -9.92 1.53 26.83
C ALA A 261 -8.95 1.39 25.64
N PHE A 262 -7.64 1.41 25.91
CA PHE A 262 -6.60 1.30 24.87
C PHE A 262 -5.83 -0.01 24.99
N HIS A 263 -5.63 -0.72 23.87
CA HIS A 263 -4.84 -1.93 23.82
C HIS A 263 -3.85 -1.89 22.65
N ALA A 264 -2.54 -1.89 22.95
CA ALA A 264 -1.48 -2.02 21.97
C ALA A 264 -1.09 -3.49 21.85
N LEU A 265 -1.55 -4.17 20.80
CA LEU A 265 -1.39 -5.61 20.61
C LEU A 265 -0.06 -6.00 19.95
N GLY A 266 0.68 -5.00 19.39
CA GLY A 266 1.94 -5.25 18.72
C GLY A 266 1.81 -5.97 17.38
N ARG A 267 2.93 -6.56 16.92
CA ARG A 267 2.96 -7.37 15.70
C ARG A 267 2.38 -8.76 15.98
N MET A 268 1.60 -9.25 15.03
CA MET A 268 0.97 -10.58 15.09
C MET A 268 0.86 -11.18 13.68
N ASP A 269 0.47 -12.45 13.61
CA ASP A 269 0.22 -13.12 12.33
C ASP A 269 -0.98 -12.51 11.58
N ALA A 270 -0.98 -12.66 10.26
CA ALA A 270 -1.97 -12.06 9.40
C ALA A 270 -3.40 -12.62 9.64
N GLY A 271 -3.51 -13.89 10.02
CA GLY A 271 -4.81 -14.51 10.33
C GLY A 271 -5.47 -13.87 11.55
N ARG A 272 -4.69 -13.61 12.62
CA ARG A 272 -5.19 -12.91 13.79
C ARG A 272 -5.54 -11.44 13.50
N VAL A 273 -4.75 -10.76 12.66
CA VAL A 273 -5.10 -9.39 12.22
C VAL A 273 -6.43 -9.39 11.48
N SER A 274 -6.65 -10.35 10.56
CA SER A 274 -7.94 -10.52 9.86
C SER A 274 -9.09 -10.75 10.84
N ALA A 275 -8.90 -11.64 11.82
CA ALA A 275 -9.92 -11.93 12.83
C ALA A 275 -10.27 -10.69 13.69
N LEU A 276 -9.28 -9.87 14.05
CA LEU A 276 -9.49 -8.60 14.74
C LEU A 276 -10.27 -7.59 13.87
N MET A 277 -9.93 -7.49 12.57
CA MET A 277 -10.68 -6.65 11.63
C MET A 277 -12.15 -7.06 11.54
N ASN A 278 -12.43 -8.37 11.56
CA ASN A 278 -13.79 -8.89 11.53
C ASN A 278 -14.56 -8.66 12.83
N ALA A 279 -13.87 -8.53 13.96
CA ALA A 279 -14.48 -8.31 15.29
C ALA A 279 -14.62 -6.82 15.64
N ALA A 280 -13.80 -5.93 15.06
CA ALA A 280 -13.87 -4.49 15.28
C ALA A 280 -15.05 -3.86 14.53
N ASP A 281 -15.64 -2.78 15.06
CA ASP A 281 -16.77 -2.09 14.45
C ASP A 281 -16.28 -1.11 13.35
N TYR A 282 -15.16 -0.41 13.59
CA TYR A 282 -14.59 0.58 12.67
C TYR A 282 -13.06 0.51 12.61
N GLY A 283 -12.50 0.90 11.47
CA GLY A 283 -11.09 1.17 11.30
C GLY A 283 -10.78 2.66 11.42
N ILE A 284 -9.56 3.00 11.83
CA ILE A 284 -9.03 4.37 11.80
C ILE A 284 -7.81 4.38 10.88
N ALA A 285 -7.87 5.16 9.81
CA ALA A 285 -6.72 5.41 8.93
C ALA A 285 -6.10 6.77 9.25
N THR A 286 -4.80 6.80 9.46
CA THR A 286 -4.06 8.03 9.82
C THR A 286 -3.42 8.71 8.60
N SER A 287 -3.60 8.16 7.40
CA SER A 287 -3.18 8.75 6.13
C SER A 287 -4.17 9.80 5.63
N PRO A 288 -3.73 10.82 4.86
CA PRO A 288 -4.63 11.77 4.22
C PRO A 288 -5.60 11.09 3.24
N MET A 289 -6.84 11.58 3.15
CA MET A 289 -7.87 11.07 2.25
C MET A 289 -7.40 11.06 0.79
N SER A 290 -6.77 12.14 0.33
CA SER A 290 -6.25 12.26 -1.04
C SER A 290 -5.20 11.21 -1.42
N LEU A 291 -4.55 10.59 -0.42
CA LEU A 291 -3.51 9.57 -0.59
C LEU A 291 -3.89 8.22 0.00
N ILE A 292 -5.16 8.03 0.39
CA ILE A 292 -5.61 6.81 1.06
C ILE A 292 -5.39 5.56 0.20
N GLY A 293 -5.51 5.69 -1.12
CA GLY A 293 -5.29 4.59 -2.07
C GLY A 293 -3.87 4.02 -2.09
N LYS A 294 -2.86 4.71 -1.51
CA LYS A 294 -1.51 4.16 -1.35
C LYS A 294 -1.28 3.43 -0.03
N SER A 295 -2.27 3.41 0.85
CA SER A 295 -2.17 2.81 2.18
C SER A 295 -2.55 1.33 2.14
N GLY A 296 -1.58 0.43 2.22
CA GLY A 296 -1.83 -1.01 2.31
C GLY A 296 -2.64 -1.39 3.57
N THR A 297 -2.49 -0.65 4.67
CA THR A 297 -3.28 -0.87 5.89
C THR A 297 -4.74 -0.47 5.71
N ALA A 298 -5.00 0.65 5.01
CA ALA A 298 -6.37 1.04 4.65
C ALA A 298 -6.97 0.03 3.65
N ALA A 299 -6.20 -0.42 2.65
CA ALA A 299 -6.65 -1.43 1.70
C ALA A 299 -7.08 -2.72 2.42
N ALA A 300 -6.30 -3.20 3.40
CA ALA A 300 -6.65 -4.38 4.19
C ALA A 300 -7.97 -4.20 4.96
N MET A 301 -8.15 -3.07 5.66
CA MET A 301 -9.41 -2.77 6.36
C MET A 301 -10.60 -2.71 5.40
N LEU A 302 -10.43 -2.08 4.22
CA LEU A 302 -11.49 -1.95 3.22
C LEU A 302 -11.85 -3.27 2.52
N GLU A 303 -10.89 -4.20 2.35
CA GLU A 303 -11.17 -5.56 1.85
C GLU A 303 -11.97 -6.41 2.84
N HIS A 304 -11.86 -6.10 4.15
CA HIS A 304 -12.73 -6.64 5.20
C HIS A 304 -14.07 -5.90 5.28
N ASP A 305 -14.37 -5.03 4.30
CA ASP A 305 -15.55 -4.16 4.24
C ASP A 305 -15.79 -3.41 5.56
N MET A 306 -14.69 -3.09 6.26
CA MET A 306 -14.70 -2.32 7.50
C MET A 306 -14.92 -0.84 7.17
N PRO A 307 -15.88 -0.14 7.80
CA PRO A 307 -15.97 1.31 7.67
C PRO A 307 -14.73 1.97 8.26
N VAL A 308 -14.06 2.84 7.49
CA VAL A 308 -12.78 3.43 7.86
C VAL A 308 -12.93 4.93 8.10
N ILE A 309 -12.61 5.36 9.31
CA ILE A 309 -12.60 6.77 9.70
C ILE A 309 -11.29 7.40 9.21
N VAL A 310 -11.41 8.49 8.44
CA VAL A 310 -10.28 9.26 7.92
C VAL A 310 -10.46 10.71 8.36
N THR A 311 -9.56 11.18 9.22
CA THR A 311 -9.65 12.54 9.80
C THR A 311 -8.78 13.55 9.07
N ARG A 312 -7.85 13.08 8.24
CA ARG A 312 -6.94 13.93 7.48
C ARG A 312 -7.52 14.17 6.09
N ASP A 313 -8.12 15.34 5.90
CA ASP A 313 -8.76 15.74 4.64
C ASP A 313 -8.04 16.93 3.97
N GLU A 314 -6.77 17.12 4.31
CA GLU A 314 -5.96 18.14 3.68
C GLU A 314 -5.79 17.88 2.18
N PRO A 315 -5.87 18.95 1.36
CA PRO A 315 -5.69 18.83 -0.08
C PRO A 315 -4.26 18.43 -0.43
N CYS A 316 -4.11 17.69 -1.52
CA CYS A 316 -2.80 17.48 -2.13
C CYS A 316 -2.26 18.81 -2.66
N TYR A 317 -1.08 19.22 -2.18
CA TYR A 317 -0.50 20.56 -2.44
C TYR A 317 -0.49 20.94 -3.91
N SER A 318 -0.14 20.00 -4.79
CA SER A 318 0.03 20.29 -6.21
C SER A 318 -1.27 20.18 -7.03
N VAL A 319 -2.24 19.36 -6.61
CA VAL A 319 -3.42 19.01 -7.43
C VAL A 319 -4.76 19.28 -6.73
N GLY A 320 -4.69 19.84 -5.52
CA GLY A 320 -5.88 20.17 -4.74
C GLY A 320 -6.53 18.96 -4.07
N ARG A 321 -7.81 19.08 -3.77
CA ARG A 321 -8.59 17.99 -3.17
C ARG A 321 -8.89 16.93 -4.21
N VAL A 322 -8.59 15.69 -3.90
CA VAL A 322 -8.83 14.54 -4.77
C VAL A 322 -9.52 13.44 -3.96
N GLU A 323 -10.67 13.02 -4.47
CA GLU A 323 -11.44 11.95 -3.86
C GLU A 323 -10.87 10.57 -4.24
N PRO A 324 -11.00 9.56 -3.37
CA PRO A 324 -10.79 8.17 -3.74
C PRO A 324 -11.68 7.78 -4.92
N ALA A 325 -11.29 6.73 -5.64
CA ALA A 325 -12.13 6.20 -6.72
C ALA A 325 -13.51 5.78 -6.17
N GLU A 326 -14.57 5.97 -6.97
CA GLU A 326 -15.91 5.56 -6.61
C GLU A 326 -15.94 4.05 -6.29
N GLY A 327 -16.66 3.66 -5.24
CA GLY A 327 -16.73 2.27 -4.79
C GLY A 327 -15.43 1.77 -4.10
N TYR A 328 -14.46 2.64 -3.84
CA TYR A 328 -13.20 2.22 -3.21
C TYR A 328 -13.38 1.70 -1.77
N GLY A 329 -14.44 2.11 -1.06
CA GLY A 329 -14.76 1.60 0.27
C GLY A 329 -15.68 2.50 1.07
N ARG A 330 -15.95 2.06 2.31
CA ARG A 330 -16.81 2.77 3.26
C ARG A 330 -15.96 3.75 4.08
N PHE A 331 -15.90 5.01 3.66
CA PHE A 331 -15.19 6.05 4.40
C PHE A 331 -16.13 6.87 5.28
N ILE A 332 -15.63 7.24 6.46
CA ILE A 332 -16.28 8.16 7.40
C ILE A 332 -15.35 9.36 7.58
N ARG A 333 -15.85 10.56 7.33
CA ARG A 333 -15.12 11.81 7.50
C ARG A 333 -15.43 12.45 8.84
N LEU A 334 -14.48 13.19 9.38
CA LEU A 334 -14.69 13.98 10.60
C LEU A 334 -15.23 15.36 10.22
N ASP A 335 -16.49 15.38 9.80
CA ASP A 335 -17.24 16.58 9.44
C ASP A 335 -18.61 16.61 10.15
N ASP A 336 -19.49 17.54 9.77
CA ASP A 336 -20.83 17.67 10.37
C ASP A 336 -21.72 16.42 10.20
N SER A 337 -21.40 15.56 9.25
CA SER A 337 -22.13 14.31 9.00
C SER A 337 -21.54 13.09 9.73
N PHE A 338 -20.50 13.28 10.56
CA PHE A 338 -19.76 12.21 11.22
C PHE A 338 -20.68 11.22 11.97
N GLU A 339 -21.52 11.73 12.87
CA GLU A 339 -22.42 10.88 13.65
C GLU A 339 -23.41 10.12 12.79
N MET A 340 -23.97 10.76 11.77
CA MET A 340 -24.88 10.12 10.81
C MET A 340 -24.17 8.99 10.04
N GLN A 341 -22.93 9.20 9.61
CA GLN A 341 -22.12 8.19 8.93
C GLN A 341 -21.79 7.02 9.87
N MET A 342 -21.41 7.31 11.13
CA MET A 342 -21.17 6.28 12.14
C MET A 342 -22.43 5.41 12.36
N ARG A 343 -23.59 6.03 12.58
CA ARG A 343 -24.88 5.31 12.77
C ARG A 343 -25.24 4.47 11.54
N LYS A 344 -25.00 5.00 10.33
CA LYS A 344 -25.28 4.31 9.06
C LYS A 344 -24.56 2.97 8.97
N TYR A 345 -23.31 2.88 9.42
CA TYR A 345 -22.50 1.66 9.27
C TYR A 345 -22.49 0.76 10.51
N LEU A 346 -23.01 1.23 11.65
CA LEU A 346 -23.02 0.44 12.89
C LEU A 346 -23.88 -0.81 12.74
N GLY A 347 -23.28 -1.98 12.95
CA GLY A 347 -23.99 -3.27 12.91
C GLY A 347 -24.39 -3.74 11.51
N GLN A 348 -23.99 -3.06 10.44
CA GLN A 348 -24.23 -3.55 9.07
C GLN A 348 -23.45 -4.82 8.79
N SER A 349 -24.05 -5.69 7.97
CA SER A 349 -23.36 -6.83 7.37
C SER A 349 -22.21 -6.35 6.47
N ARG A 350 -21.15 -7.14 6.40
CA ARG A 350 -19.96 -6.86 5.60
C ARG A 350 -19.86 -7.84 4.44
N GLU A 351 -19.56 -7.31 3.26
CA GLU A 351 -19.27 -8.08 2.05
C GLU A 351 -17.76 -8.03 1.79
N MET A 352 -17.03 -8.90 2.47
CA MET A 352 -15.58 -8.94 2.41
C MET A 352 -15.10 -9.47 1.07
N GLN A 353 -14.18 -8.77 0.41
CA GLN A 353 -13.65 -9.17 -0.87
C GLN A 353 -12.21 -8.70 -1.06
N SER A 354 -11.29 -9.63 -1.36
CA SER A 354 -9.94 -9.27 -1.78
C SER A 354 -9.91 -8.70 -3.19
N ARG A 355 -9.15 -7.63 -3.37
CA ARG A 355 -8.89 -7.00 -4.69
C ARG A 355 -7.77 -7.69 -5.46
N LEU A 356 -6.96 -8.50 -4.79
CA LEU A 356 -5.80 -9.16 -5.39
C LEU A 356 -6.13 -9.92 -6.70
N PRO A 357 -7.22 -10.74 -6.78
CA PRO A 357 -7.57 -11.42 -8.02
C PRO A 357 -7.91 -10.48 -9.17
N LEU A 358 -8.54 -9.33 -8.88
CA LEU A 358 -8.88 -8.32 -9.88
C LEU A 358 -7.63 -7.60 -10.39
N VAL A 359 -6.72 -7.23 -9.49
CA VAL A 359 -5.43 -6.61 -9.85
C VAL A 359 -4.61 -7.55 -10.72
N ALA A 360 -4.51 -8.83 -10.35
CA ALA A 360 -3.82 -9.82 -11.17
C ALA A 360 -4.44 -9.93 -12.58
N LYS A 361 -5.76 -9.93 -12.70
CA LYS A 361 -6.46 -9.93 -13.98
C LYS A 361 -6.16 -8.69 -14.82
N GLU A 362 -6.10 -7.50 -14.21
CA GLU A 362 -5.76 -6.26 -14.92
C GLU A 362 -4.33 -6.29 -15.49
N ILE A 363 -3.37 -6.86 -14.76
CA ILE A 363 -2.00 -7.09 -15.26
C ILE A 363 -2.03 -8.00 -16.50
N ILE A 364 -2.84 -9.06 -16.49
CA ILE A 364 -2.97 -9.95 -17.65
C ILE A 364 -3.62 -9.24 -18.84
N ASN A 365 -4.60 -8.38 -18.62
CA ASN A 365 -5.28 -7.62 -19.67
C ASN A 365 -4.33 -6.73 -20.47
N ILE A 366 -3.17 -6.35 -19.93
CA ILE A 366 -2.13 -5.59 -20.65
C ILE A 366 -1.57 -6.41 -21.83
N LEU A 367 -1.40 -7.71 -21.64
CA LEU A 367 -0.88 -8.62 -22.68
C LEU A 367 -1.85 -8.83 -23.86
N MET A 368 -3.12 -8.47 -23.69
CA MET A 368 -4.17 -8.67 -24.68
C MET A 368 -4.45 -7.42 -25.52
N LYS A 369 -3.82 -6.29 -25.15
CA LYS A 369 -3.90 -5.00 -25.86
C LYS A 369 -2.69 -4.78 -26.76
#